data_caf69939eea6581e3aac461c59f60974
#
_entry.id   caf69939eea6581e3aac461c59f60974
#
_cell.length_a   1.000
_cell.length_b   1.000
_cell.length_c   1.000
_cell.angle_alpha   90.00
_cell.angle_beta   90.00
_cell.angle_gamma   90.00
#
_symmetry.space_group_name_H-M   'P 1'
#
loop_
_entity.id
_entity.type
_entity.pdbx_description
1 polymer ?
#
loop_
_entity_poly.entity_id
_entity_poly.type
_entity_poly.pdbx_seq_one_letter_code
_entity_poly.pdbx_strand_id
1 'polypeptide(L)'
;MIDIREISVNETNVFWDKHIKYLVEDEIVTDKEDIEYFLSSEYRDFLENRMNNDKDRHYIAYFFENDIEIGAVQFTIYNNEDGKYFGECFILDFWIYPEFRNKLKGLKCFKKLEEYTKPLGATHYVLNSMKDNSIRFWKKLGFRENGVDEWGMKLFRLY
;
A
#
# COMPACT_ATOMS: atom_id res chain seq x y z
N MET A 1 8.65 -10.25 -16.29
CA MET A 1 9.38 -9.36 -15.37
C MET A 1 8.44 -8.29 -14.80
N ILE A 2 8.48 -8.10 -13.51
CA ILE A 2 7.65 -7.12 -12.83
C ILE A 2 8.40 -5.81 -12.70
N ASP A 3 7.73 -4.73 -13.05
CA ASP A 3 8.20 -3.36 -12.82
C ASP A 3 7.26 -2.65 -11.86
N ILE A 4 7.80 -1.66 -11.15
CA ILE A 4 7.01 -0.74 -10.35
C ILE A 4 7.21 0.66 -10.94
N ARG A 5 6.11 1.39 -11.14
CA ARG A 5 6.15 2.74 -11.72
C ARG A 5 5.39 3.69 -10.82
N GLU A 6 6.15 4.60 -10.20
CA GLU A 6 5.61 5.63 -9.34
C GLU A 6 4.88 6.67 -10.18
N ILE A 7 3.78 7.20 -9.65
CA ILE A 7 3.05 8.30 -10.29
C ILE A 7 3.24 9.59 -9.49
N SER A 8 3.09 10.72 -10.17
CA SER A 8 3.14 12.03 -9.54
C SER A 8 1.77 12.44 -9.01
N VAL A 9 1.75 13.49 -8.19
CA VAL A 9 0.51 14.03 -7.63
C VAL A 9 -0.47 14.48 -8.74
N ASN A 10 0.02 14.80 -9.92
CA ASN A 10 -0.81 15.23 -11.04
C ASN A 10 -1.55 14.07 -11.73
N GLU A 11 -1.20 12.83 -11.39
CA GLU A 11 -1.73 11.64 -12.03
C GLU A 11 -2.67 10.83 -11.11
N THR A 12 -3.03 11.37 -9.94
CA THR A 12 -3.73 10.61 -8.92
C THR A 12 -5.23 10.37 -9.19
N ASN A 13 -5.87 11.16 -10.05
CA ASN A 13 -7.31 11.02 -10.27
C ASN A 13 -7.70 9.61 -10.73
N VAL A 14 -6.97 9.07 -11.69
CA VAL A 14 -7.22 7.70 -12.18
C VAL A 14 -6.95 6.66 -11.08
N PHE A 15 -5.90 6.89 -10.30
CA PHE A 15 -5.58 6.01 -9.18
C PHE A 15 -6.74 5.97 -8.16
N TRP A 16 -7.29 7.13 -7.80
CA TRP A 16 -8.37 7.17 -6.80
C TRP A 16 -9.62 6.45 -7.29
N ASP A 17 -9.92 6.50 -8.58
CA ASP A 17 -11.04 5.74 -9.16
C ASP A 17 -10.80 4.23 -9.04
N LYS A 18 -9.59 3.78 -9.29
CA LYS A 18 -9.21 2.37 -9.13
C LYS A 18 -9.21 1.95 -7.66
N HIS A 19 -8.77 2.84 -6.79
CA HIS A 19 -8.69 2.59 -5.35
C HIS A 19 -10.06 2.34 -4.74
N ILE A 20 -11.04 3.22 -5.00
CA ILE A 20 -12.38 3.03 -4.44
C ILE A 20 -13.04 1.78 -5.01
N LYS A 21 -12.81 1.48 -6.28
CA LYS A 21 -13.31 0.27 -6.90
C LYS A 21 -12.78 -0.98 -6.20
N TYR A 22 -11.48 -1.01 -5.92
CA TYR A 22 -10.83 -2.08 -5.17
C TYR A 22 -11.42 -2.23 -3.77
N LEU A 23 -11.52 -1.14 -3.04
CA LEU A 23 -12.02 -1.17 -1.66
C LEU A 23 -13.44 -1.74 -1.58
N VAL A 24 -14.29 -1.42 -2.54
CA VAL A 24 -15.68 -1.88 -2.58
C VAL A 24 -15.77 -3.32 -3.10
N GLU A 25 -15.12 -3.63 -4.22
CA GLU A 25 -15.21 -4.96 -4.86
C GLU A 25 -14.58 -6.06 -4.01
N ASP A 26 -13.48 -5.76 -3.33
CA ASP A 26 -12.81 -6.72 -2.45
C ASP A 26 -13.37 -6.69 -1.02
N GLU A 27 -14.43 -5.94 -0.80
CA GLU A 27 -15.11 -5.84 0.50
C GLU A 27 -14.17 -5.39 1.63
N ILE A 28 -13.18 -4.55 1.30
CA ILE A 28 -12.31 -3.91 2.30
C ILE A 28 -13.13 -2.91 3.11
N VAL A 29 -14.01 -2.17 2.41
CA VAL A 29 -14.98 -1.28 3.05
C VAL A 29 -16.37 -1.67 2.57
N THR A 30 -17.32 -1.74 3.51
CA THR A 30 -18.71 -2.10 3.23
C THR A 30 -19.68 -1.06 3.76
N ASP A 31 -19.24 -0.25 4.69
CA ASP A 31 -20.03 0.78 5.36
C ASP A 31 -20.05 2.05 4.49
N LYS A 32 -21.21 2.65 4.34
CA LYS A 32 -21.39 3.88 3.56
C LYS A 32 -20.52 5.02 4.09
N GLU A 33 -20.41 5.16 5.40
CA GLU A 33 -19.60 6.24 6.00
C GLU A 33 -18.12 6.07 5.66
N ASP A 34 -17.61 4.83 5.70
CA ASP A 34 -16.22 4.55 5.34
C ASP A 34 -15.98 4.79 3.85
N ILE A 35 -16.92 4.40 2.99
CA ILE A 35 -16.84 4.66 1.55
C ILE A 35 -16.78 6.17 1.30
N GLU A 36 -17.65 6.95 1.95
CA GLU A 36 -17.65 8.41 1.82
C GLU A 36 -16.33 9.01 2.27
N TYR A 37 -15.74 8.50 3.36
CA TYR A 37 -14.45 8.95 3.84
C TYR A 37 -13.35 8.76 2.81
N PHE A 38 -13.26 7.57 2.20
CA PHE A 38 -12.24 7.29 1.19
C PHE A 38 -12.45 8.06 -0.11
N LEU A 39 -13.68 8.52 -0.37
CA LEU A 39 -13.98 9.40 -1.51
C LEU A 39 -13.67 10.87 -1.18
N SER A 40 -13.48 11.22 0.08
CA SER A 40 -13.37 12.61 0.51
C SER A 40 -12.03 13.25 0.13
N SER A 41 -12.08 14.56 -0.08
CA SER A 41 -10.85 15.35 -0.26
C SER A 41 -10.00 15.35 1.00
N GLU A 42 -10.61 15.24 2.18
CA GLU A 42 -9.87 15.15 3.45
C GLU A 42 -8.87 14.00 3.42
N TYR A 43 -9.32 12.80 3.04
CA TYR A 43 -8.46 11.63 2.95
C TYR A 43 -7.43 11.76 1.83
N ARG A 44 -7.90 12.10 0.64
CA ARG A 44 -7.06 12.15 -0.57
C ARG A 44 -6.02 13.26 -0.52
N ASP A 45 -6.42 14.44 -0.10
CA ASP A 45 -5.48 15.58 0.00
C ASP A 45 -4.43 15.35 1.08
N PHE A 46 -4.81 14.70 2.18
CA PHE A 46 -3.86 14.35 3.24
C PHE A 46 -2.70 13.52 2.67
N LEU A 47 -3.01 12.53 1.83
CA LEU A 47 -1.99 11.68 1.23
C LEU A 47 -1.25 12.39 0.10
N GLU A 48 -1.96 13.11 -0.77
CA GLU A 48 -1.34 13.82 -1.88
C GLU A 48 -0.36 14.90 -1.42
N ASN A 49 -0.70 15.61 -0.33
CA ASN A 49 0.18 16.63 0.23
C ASN A 49 1.51 16.02 0.71
N ARG A 50 1.50 14.75 1.11
CA ARG A 50 2.70 14.06 1.57
C ARG A 50 3.54 13.50 0.43
N MET A 51 3.02 13.46 -0.78
CA MET A 51 3.75 12.94 -1.94
C MET A 51 4.93 13.81 -2.34
N ASN A 52 4.92 15.09 -1.95
CA ASN A 52 6.00 16.02 -2.24
C ASN A 52 6.90 16.31 -1.04
N ASN A 53 6.69 15.62 0.08
CA ASN A 53 7.54 15.82 1.26
C ASN A 53 8.95 15.25 1.03
N ASP A 54 9.96 15.91 1.60
CA ASP A 54 11.32 15.39 1.60
C ASP A 54 11.46 14.21 2.56
N LYS A 55 10.73 14.25 3.68
CA LYS A 55 10.75 13.21 4.70
C LYS A 55 9.33 12.70 4.92
N ASP A 56 9.22 11.44 5.34
CA ASP A 56 7.94 10.79 5.59
C ASP A 56 7.01 10.90 4.36
N ARG A 57 7.60 10.61 3.20
CA ARG A 57 6.94 10.79 1.91
C ARG A 57 5.95 9.66 1.64
N HIS A 58 4.81 10.03 1.08
CA HIS A 58 3.82 9.08 0.58
C HIS A 58 4.07 8.81 -0.91
N TYR A 59 3.93 7.54 -1.31
CA TYR A 59 4.16 7.10 -2.69
C TYR A 59 2.93 6.36 -3.19
N ILE A 60 2.62 6.56 -4.45
CA ILE A 60 1.59 5.80 -5.18
C ILE A 60 2.25 5.24 -6.43
N ALA A 61 2.06 3.95 -6.70
CA ALA A 61 2.69 3.30 -7.83
C ALA A 61 1.81 2.18 -8.40
N TYR A 62 2.07 1.83 -9.65
CA TYR A 62 1.45 0.69 -10.31
C TYR A 62 2.49 -0.40 -10.53
N PHE A 63 2.03 -1.64 -10.49
CA PHE A 63 2.83 -2.80 -10.91
C PHE A 63 2.53 -3.14 -12.35
N PHE A 64 3.59 -3.40 -13.11
CA PHE A 64 3.50 -3.79 -14.52
C PHE A 64 4.21 -5.12 -14.73
N GLU A 65 3.64 -5.97 -15.56
CA GLU A 65 4.30 -7.16 -16.05
C GLU A 65 4.30 -7.10 -17.57
N ASN A 66 5.48 -7.06 -18.19
CA ASN A 66 5.63 -6.93 -19.65
C ASN A 66 4.83 -5.76 -20.20
N ASP A 67 4.90 -4.61 -19.53
CA ASP A 67 4.21 -3.36 -19.87
C ASP A 67 2.68 -3.42 -19.72
N ILE A 68 2.15 -4.46 -19.09
CA ILE A 68 0.72 -4.54 -18.76
C ILE A 68 0.55 -4.20 -17.28
N GLU A 69 -0.32 -3.25 -16.98
CA GLU A 69 -0.64 -2.86 -15.61
C GLU A 69 -1.42 -3.97 -14.92
N ILE A 70 -0.89 -4.51 -13.81
CA ILE A 70 -1.46 -5.67 -13.13
C ILE A 70 -1.89 -5.40 -11.70
N GLY A 71 -1.53 -4.28 -11.13
CA GLY A 71 -1.87 -3.97 -9.74
C GLY A 71 -1.39 -2.60 -9.33
N ALA A 72 -1.60 -2.27 -8.07
CA ALA A 72 -1.25 -0.96 -7.53
C ALA A 72 -0.86 -1.06 -6.05
N VAL A 73 -0.21 -0.02 -5.57
CA VAL A 73 0.25 0.06 -4.18
C VAL A 73 0.32 1.52 -3.77
N GLN A 74 0.00 1.80 -2.51
CA GLN A 74 0.37 3.07 -1.91
C GLN A 74 1.01 2.82 -0.54
N PHE A 75 2.04 3.59 -0.25
CA PHE A 75 2.83 3.39 0.95
C PHE A 75 3.51 4.67 1.38
N THR A 76 3.85 4.75 2.66
CA THR A 76 4.63 5.86 3.22
C THR A 76 5.96 5.32 3.73
N ILE A 77 7.05 5.98 3.39
CA ILE A 77 8.36 5.66 3.94
C ILE A 77 8.72 6.74 4.97
N TYR A 78 8.94 6.32 6.20
CA TYR A 78 9.30 7.21 7.31
C TYR A 78 10.82 7.30 7.38
N ASN A 79 11.38 8.34 6.79
CA ASN A 79 12.82 8.53 6.72
C ASN A 79 13.32 9.76 7.48
N ASN A 80 12.50 10.28 8.40
CA ASN A 80 12.92 11.32 9.33
C ASN A 80 13.71 10.67 10.47
N GLU A 81 15.01 10.92 10.54
CA GLU A 81 15.91 10.32 11.53
C GLU A 81 15.45 10.58 12.97
N ASP A 82 14.79 11.70 13.23
CA ASP A 82 14.28 12.06 14.54
C ASP A 82 12.87 11.54 14.79
N GLY A 83 12.26 10.88 13.82
CA GLY A 83 10.89 10.40 13.90
C GLY A 83 10.76 9.05 14.57
N LYS A 84 9.59 8.83 15.18
CA LYS A 84 9.25 7.59 15.87
C LYS A 84 9.30 6.35 14.96
N TYR A 85 8.97 6.53 13.68
CA TYR A 85 8.82 5.43 12.73
C TYR A 85 9.98 5.30 11.75
N PHE A 86 11.11 5.90 12.07
CA PHE A 86 12.25 5.93 11.16
C PHE A 86 12.59 4.55 10.59
N GLY A 87 12.68 4.47 9.27
CA GLY A 87 12.98 3.23 8.54
C GLY A 87 11.77 2.39 8.20
N GLU A 88 10.58 2.75 8.68
CA GLU A 88 9.35 2.00 8.41
C GLU A 88 8.80 2.35 7.03
N CYS A 89 8.44 1.30 6.26
CA CYS A 89 7.60 1.45 5.08
C CYS A 89 6.22 0.94 5.47
N PHE A 90 5.27 1.85 5.62
CA PHE A 90 3.89 1.49 5.94
C PHE A 90 3.12 1.31 4.65
N ILE A 91 2.68 0.08 4.38
CA ILE A 91 1.93 -0.26 3.18
C ILE A 91 0.45 0.00 3.49
N LEU A 92 -0.08 1.05 2.88
CA LEU A 92 -1.46 1.45 3.11
C LEU A 92 -2.43 0.61 2.30
N ASP A 93 -2.13 0.38 1.02
CA ASP A 93 -2.88 -0.49 0.13
C ASP A 93 -1.94 -1.21 -0.81
N PHE A 94 -2.25 -2.47 -1.09
CA PHE A 94 -1.49 -3.30 -2.02
C PHE A 94 -2.48 -4.29 -2.63
N TRP A 95 -2.69 -4.22 -3.94
CA TRP A 95 -3.61 -5.17 -4.57
C TRP A 95 -3.20 -5.49 -6.01
N ILE A 96 -3.51 -6.72 -6.39
CA ILE A 96 -3.39 -7.20 -7.77
C ILE A 96 -4.81 -7.17 -8.36
N TYR A 97 -4.95 -6.72 -9.58
CA TYR A 97 -6.26 -6.66 -10.21
C TYR A 97 -6.82 -8.09 -10.36
N PRO A 98 -8.14 -8.28 -10.18
CA PRO A 98 -8.74 -9.62 -10.13
C PRO A 98 -8.35 -10.53 -11.30
N GLU A 99 -8.29 -10.00 -12.52
CA GLU A 99 -7.95 -10.76 -13.72
C GLU A 99 -6.50 -11.27 -13.75
N PHE A 100 -5.63 -10.72 -12.90
CA PHE A 100 -4.22 -11.10 -12.85
C PHE A 100 -3.84 -11.83 -11.56
N ARG A 101 -4.82 -12.14 -10.71
CA ARG A 101 -4.54 -12.85 -9.45
C ARG A 101 -4.14 -14.30 -9.72
N ASN A 102 -3.46 -14.90 -8.73
CA ASN A 102 -2.85 -16.22 -8.79
C ASN A 102 -1.51 -16.19 -9.51
N LYS A 103 -0.90 -17.37 -9.70
CA LYS A 103 0.43 -17.53 -10.32
C LYS A 103 1.53 -16.75 -9.59
N LEU A 104 1.38 -16.58 -8.27
CA LEU A 104 2.38 -15.92 -7.42
C LEU A 104 2.63 -14.45 -7.78
N LYS A 105 1.66 -13.78 -8.42
CA LYS A 105 1.81 -12.37 -8.80
C LYS A 105 2.00 -11.46 -7.59
N GLY A 106 1.20 -11.66 -6.54
CA GLY A 106 1.33 -10.87 -5.32
C GLY A 106 2.71 -11.01 -4.69
N LEU A 107 3.24 -12.22 -4.62
CA LEU A 107 4.58 -12.49 -4.11
C LEU A 107 5.64 -11.75 -4.93
N LYS A 108 5.57 -11.85 -6.25
CA LYS A 108 6.53 -11.20 -7.15
C LYS A 108 6.47 -9.69 -7.06
N CYS A 109 5.25 -9.13 -6.98
CA CYS A 109 5.06 -7.70 -6.82
C CYS A 109 5.61 -7.19 -5.49
N PHE A 110 5.39 -7.94 -4.40
CA PHE A 110 5.92 -7.55 -3.10
C PHE A 110 7.45 -7.56 -3.10
N LYS A 111 8.07 -8.58 -3.68
CA LYS A 111 9.53 -8.63 -3.80
C LYS A 111 10.07 -7.45 -4.59
N LYS A 112 9.36 -7.05 -5.62
CA LYS A 112 9.74 -5.86 -6.41
C LYS A 112 9.58 -4.59 -5.57
N LEU A 113 8.54 -4.51 -4.76
CA LEU A 113 8.34 -3.40 -3.83
C LEU A 113 9.49 -3.31 -2.83
N GLU A 114 9.94 -4.43 -2.29
CA GLU A 114 11.10 -4.45 -1.38
C GLU A 114 12.34 -3.87 -2.07
N GLU A 115 12.65 -4.35 -3.27
CA GLU A 115 13.80 -3.85 -4.04
C GLU A 115 13.70 -2.35 -4.31
N TYR A 116 12.50 -1.88 -4.63
CA TYR A 116 12.25 -0.48 -4.96
C TYR A 116 12.40 0.44 -3.74
N THR A 117 11.94 -0.02 -2.59
CA THR A 117 11.84 0.84 -1.39
C THR A 117 13.10 0.87 -0.54
N LYS A 118 13.96 -0.14 -0.62
CA LYS A 118 15.22 -0.16 0.14
C LYS A 118 16.10 1.06 -0.12
N PRO A 119 16.36 1.44 -1.38
CA PRO A 119 17.14 2.66 -1.64
C PRO A 119 16.46 3.95 -1.16
N LEU A 120 15.15 3.91 -0.96
CA LEU A 120 14.37 5.06 -0.47
C LEU A 120 14.37 5.17 1.05
N GLY A 121 14.98 4.20 1.74
CA GLY A 121 15.12 4.25 3.19
C GLY A 121 14.33 3.21 3.97
N ALA A 122 13.62 2.31 3.30
CA ALA A 122 12.85 1.27 3.99
C ALA A 122 13.77 0.20 4.58
N THR A 123 13.65 -0.05 5.88
CA THR A 123 14.38 -1.11 6.58
C THR A 123 13.46 -2.21 7.07
N HIS A 124 12.18 -1.90 7.24
CA HIS A 124 11.16 -2.86 7.65
C HIS A 124 9.80 -2.42 7.14
N TYR A 125 8.85 -3.35 7.13
CA TYR A 125 7.53 -3.13 6.52
C TYR A 125 6.44 -3.35 7.54
N VAL A 126 5.41 -2.50 7.51
CA VAL A 126 4.27 -2.57 8.43
C VAL A 126 3.00 -2.39 7.62
N LEU A 127 1.96 -3.11 8.00
CA LEU A 127 0.62 -2.92 7.44
C LEU A 127 -0.42 -3.33 8.49
N ASN A 128 -1.67 -2.92 8.25
CA ASN A 128 -2.79 -3.44 9.01
C ASN A 128 -3.69 -4.26 8.09
N SER A 129 -4.35 -5.27 8.64
CA SER A 129 -5.28 -6.10 7.88
C SER A 129 -6.28 -6.76 8.80
N MET A 130 -7.52 -6.90 8.30
CA MET A 130 -8.61 -7.57 9.01
C MET A 130 -9.14 -8.77 8.21
N LYS A 131 -8.81 -8.90 6.95
CA LYS A 131 -9.34 -9.96 6.07
C LYS A 131 -8.46 -11.20 6.13
N ASP A 132 -9.07 -12.35 6.37
CA ASP A 132 -8.36 -13.63 6.54
C ASP A 132 -7.48 -14.00 5.35
N ASN A 133 -7.96 -13.80 4.13
CA ASN A 133 -7.18 -14.13 2.94
C ASN A 133 -5.96 -13.21 2.78
N SER A 134 -6.10 -11.93 3.10
CA SER A 134 -4.98 -10.99 3.09
C SER A 134 -3.97 -11.33 4.18
N ILE A 135 -4.45 -11.63 5.38
CA ILE A 135 -3.58 -12.02 6.50
C ILE A 135 -2.78 -13.27 6.14
N ARG A 136 -3.41 -14.27 5.52
CA ARG A 136 -2.70 -15.48 5.08
C ARG A 136 -1.61 -15.15 4.07
N PHE A 137 -1.89 -14.25 3.13
CA PHE A 137 -0.92 -13.81 2.14
C PHE A 137 0.30 -13.18 2.81
N TRP A 138 0.07 -12.22 3.71
CA TRP A 138 1.16 -11.52 4.38
C TRP A 138 1.98 -12.44 5.30
N LYS A 139 1.31 -13.36 6.00
CA LYS A 139 2.02 -14.33 6.84
C LYS A 139 2.91 -15.26 6.02
N LYS A 140 2.49 -15.66 4.82
CA LYS A 140 3.32 -16.47 3.91
C LYS A 140 4.57 -15.71 3.47
N LEU A 141 4.53 -14.40 3.40
CA LEU A 141 5.68 -13.57 3.07
C LEU A 141 6.62 -13.35 4.25
N GLY A 142 6.24 -13.80 5.44
CA GLY A 142 7.05 -13.67 6.64
C GLY A 142 6.59 -12.60 7.61
N PHE A 143 5.51 -11.88 7.31
CA PHE A 143 4.96 -10.89 8.24
C PHE A 143 4.43 -11.59 9.48
N ARG A 144 4.63 -10.95 10.62
CA ARG A 144 4.16 -11.44 11.93
C ARG A 144 3.24 -10.42 12.57
N GLU A 145 2.19 -10.91 13.23
CA GLU A 145 1.28 -10.06 13.97
C GLU A 145 2.04 -9.35 15.09
N ASN A 146 1.82 -8.04 15.22
CA ASN A 146 2.54 -7.21 16.18
C ASN A 146 1.63 -6.07 16.64
N GLY A 147 0.72 -6.39 17.57
CA GLY A 147 -0.16 -5.39 18.18
C GLY A 147 -1.33 -4.97 17.31
N VAL A 148 -1.90 -3.85 17.71
CA VAL A 148 -3.05 -3.24 17.01
C VAL A 148 -2.77 -1.75 16.83
N ASP A 149 -3.43 -1.14 15.84
CA ASP A 149 -3.37 0.30 15.63
C ASP A 149 -4.40 1.03 16.52
N GLU A 150 -4.48 2.35 16.37
CA GLU A 150 -5.37 3.18 17.18
C GLU A 150 -6.86 2.92 16.92
N TRP A 151 -7.19 2.24 15.82
CA TRP A 151 -8.56 1.86 15.47
C TRP A 151 -8.87 0.40 15.79
N GLY A 152 -7.92 -0.32 16.42
CA GLY A 152 -8.10 -1.72 16.78
C GLY A 152 -7.81 -2.72 15.68
N MET A 153 -7.25 -2.29 14.56
CA MET A 153 -6.87 -3.19 13.48
C MET A 153 -5.54 -3.86 13.78
N LYS A 154 -5.42 -5.14 13.45
CA LYS A 154 -4.18 -5.89 13.67
C LYS A 154 -3.05 -5.38 12.79
N LEU A 155 -1.90 -5.17 13.42
CA LEU A 155 -0.67 -4.78 12.72
C LEU A 155 0.19 -6.00 12.42
N PHE A 156 0.83 -5.97 11.26
CA PHE A 156 1.75 -7.01 10.81
C PHE A 156 3.07 -6.36 10.41
N ARG A 157 4.19 -6.99 10.81
CA ARG A 157 5.52 -6.46 10.57
C ARG A 157 6.41 -7.49 9.89
N LEU A 158 7.28 -7.01 9.01
CA LEU A 158 8.34 -7.77 8.36
C LEU A 158 9.65 -7.00 8.54
N TYR A 159 10.62 -7.65 9.17
CA TYR A 159 11.97 -7.07 9.39
C TYR A 159 12.97 -7.58 8.38
#